data_2a02eef11a1adbd7f7d71d9de432e37c
#
_entry.id   2a02eef11a1adbd7f7d71d9de432e37c
#
_cell.length_a   1.000
_cell.length_b   1.000
_cell.length_c   1.000
_cell.angle_alpha   90.00
_cell.angle_beta   90.00
_cell.angle_gamma   90.00
#
_symmetry.space_group_name_H-M   'P 1'
#
loop_
_entity.id
_entity.type
_entity.pdbx_description
1 polymer ?
#
loop_
_entity_poly.entity_id
_entity_poly.type
_entity_poly.pdbx_seq_one_letter_code
_entity_poly.pdbx_strand_id
1 'polypeptide(L)'
;MATRRAAPAAMAAYVLHHHDWSESSLILDLWTREHGRIAAVAKGAKRPHSQLRCVLLPFQRLTIVLGGKTARRDTEPGSEQGASHEAAPDLHLLRSAEWAGGGAMPSGAALLAGFHLNELLLRGLARHDAHPRLFEVYAATLPRLAPHDEAQTAAALRAFELWLLRESGVLPELDRVTLTQVPVRTDVRHGLHPDTGVHPLPDGAAGLGGATLLALQSAMSAFDLGALQQTCQGALPELRTQLRHLLHYHLGTSMLRTRALMVEVQKLTESP
;
A
#
# COMPACT_ATOMS: atom_id res chain seq x y z
N MET A 1 32.53 -17.56 -27.00
CA MET A 1 31.71 -16.34 -27.08
C MET A 1 31.27 -15.95 -25.67
N ALA A 2 31.80 -14.87 -25.11
CA ALA A 2 31.41 -14.41 -23.78
C ALA A 2 30.02 -13.75 -23.89
N THR A 3 29.01 -14.31 -23.27
CA THR A 3 27.69 -13.70 -23.15
C THR A 3 27.81 -12.38 -22.38
N ARG A 4 27.66 -11.29 -23.08
CA ARG A 4 27.65 -9.93 -22.53
C ARG A 4 26.48 -9.85 -21.54
N ARG A 5 26.79 -9.89 -20.25
CA ARG A 5 25.80 -9.77 -19.16
C ARG A 5 25.12 -8.40 -19.33
N ALA A 6 23.84 -8.39 -19.61
CA ALA A 6 23.08 -7.16 -19.77
C ALA A 6 23.31 -6.26 -18.53
N ALA A 7 23.51 -4.95 -18.77
CA ALA A 7 23.62 -4.00 -17.69
C ALA A 7 22.32 -4.08 -16.83
N PRO A 8 22.44 -4.03 -15.51
CA PRO A 8 21.26 -4.08 -14.65
C PRO A 8 20.36 -2.88 -14.97
N ALA A 9 19.08 -3.16 -15.26
CA ALA A 9 18.10 -2.14 -15.62
C ALA A 9 17.78 -1.26 -14.41
N ALA A 10 17.68 0.05 -14.63
CA ALA A 10 17.15 0.98 -13.66
C ALA A 10 15.62 0.82 -13.57
N MET A 11 15.06 0.87 -12.38
CA MET A 11 13.61 0.70 -12.15
C MET A 11 13.07 1.69 -11.14
N ALA A 12 11.77 2.02 -11.27
CA ALA A 12 11.08 2.88 -10.32
C ALA A 12 10.73 2.11 -9.05
N ALA A 13 10.96 2.74 -7.88
CA ALA A 13 10.70 2.14 -6.59
C ALA A 13 10.29 3.15 -5.52
N TYR A 14 9.67 2.62 -4.44
CA TYR A 14 9.46 3.31 -3.18
C TYR A 14 10.01 2.45 -2.03
N VAL A 15 10.52 3.08 -0.99
CA VAL A 15 10.86 2.41 0.27
C VAL A 15 9.59 2.29 1.10
N LEU A 16 9.10 1.07 1.32
CA LEU A 16 7.95 0.82 2.20
C LEU A 16 8.38 0.74 3.66
N HIS A 17 9.49 0.04 3.91
CA HIS A 17 10.07 -0.15 5.24
C HIS A 17 11.56 -0.44 5.17
N HIS A 18 12.27 -0.23 6.28
CA HIS A 18 13.66 -0.65 6.43
C HIS A 18 13.91 -1.26 7.80
N HIS A 19 14.88 -2.14 7.86
CA HIS A 19 15.36 -2.78 9.08
C HIS A 19 16.88 -2.61 9.18
N ASP A 20 17.37 -2.50 10.39
CA ASP A 20 18.81 -2.55 10.65
C ASP A 20 19.35 -3.96 10.34
N TRP A 21 20.41 -4.04 9.52
CA TRP A 21 21.05 -5.30 9.15
C TRP A 21 22.41 -5.47 9.82
N SER A 22 23.20 -4.41 9.86
CA SER A 22 24.50 -4.36 10.50
C SER A 22 24.77 -2.93 10.99
N GLU A 23 25.93 -2.69 11.56
CA GLU A 23 26.34 -1.35 12.00
C GLU A 23 26.21 -0.29 10.89
N SER A 24 26.46 -0.66 9.63
CA SER A 24 26.46 0.30 8.51
C SER A 24 25.42 0.03 7.42
N SER A 25 24.65 -1.08 7.49
CA SER A 25 23.78 -1.52 6.39
C SER A 25 22.33 -1.62 6.81
N LEU A 26 21.42 -1.47 5.84
CA LEU A 26 19.97 -1.64 6.01
C LEU A 26 19.47 -2.77 5.11
N ILE A 27 18.44 -3.49 5.56
CA ILE A 27 17.54 -4.24 4.67
C ILE A 27 16.36 -3.35 4.37
N LEU A 28 16.02 -3.24 3.10
CA LEU A 28 14.90 -2.46 2.58
C LEU A 28 13.80 -3.38 2.10
N ASP A 29 12.57 -3.10 2.48
CA ASP A 29 11.39 -3.55 1.76
C ASP A 29 11.07 -2.48 0.70
N LEU A 30 11.39 -2.80 -0.55
CA LEU A 30 11.16 -1.93 -1.70
C LEU A 30 9.90 -2.37 -2.43
N TRP A 31 9.12 -1.42 -2.90
CA TRP A 31 8.05 -1.68 -3.84
C TRP A 31 8.42 -1.11 -5.19
N THR A 32 8.53 -1.98 -6.18
CA THR A 32 8.92 -1.66 -7.54
C THR A 32 7.73 -1.82 -8.48
N ARG A 33 7.72 -1.04 -9.56
CA ARG A 33 6.65 -1.06 -10.55
C ARG A 33 6.59 -2.40 -11.31
N GLU A 34 7.77 -2.94 -11.66
CA GLU A 34 7.90 -4.09 -12.55
C GLU A 34 8.02 -5.43 -11.82
N HIS A 35 8.50 -5.43 -10.58
CA HIS A 35 8.79 -6.67 -9.82
C HIS A 35 8.02 -6.78 -8.51
N GLY A 36 7.07 -5.86 -8.26
CA GLY A 36 6.33 -5.86 -7.01
C GLY A 36 7.21 -5.58 -5.79
N ARG A 37 6.88 -6.21 -4.66
CA ARG A 37 7.64 -6.08 -3.41
C ARG A 37 8.89 -6.95 -3.45
N ILE A 38 10.03 -6.35 -3.16
CA ILE A 38 11.33 -7.03 -3.11
C ILE A 38 12.11 -6.62 -1.86
N ALA A 39 13.01 -7.48 -1.41
CA ALA A 39 13.96 -7.15 -0.35
C ALA A 39 15.34 -6.84 -0.94
N ALA A 40 15.99 -5.78 -0.43
CA ALA A 40 17.33 -5.41 -0.87
C ALA A 40 18.21 -4.97 0.32
N VAL A 41 19.50 -5.32 0.25
CA VAL A 41 20.52 -4.82 1.19
C VAL A 41 21.13 -3.54 0.64
N ALA A 42 21.04 -2.47 1.40
CA ALA A 42 21.73 -1.21 1.15
C ALA A 42 23.00 -1.15 2.01
N LYS A 43 24.13 -1.61 1.44
CA LYS A 43 25.43 -1.61 2.14
C LYS A 43 25.92 -0.19 2.37
N GLY A 44 26.35 0.11 3.59
CA GLY A 44 26.90 1.39 3.96
C GLY A 44 25.86 2.53 4.05
N ALA A 45 24.56 2.25 3.97
CA ALA A 45 23.51 3.27 4.01
C ALA A 45 23.48 4.06 5.33
N LYS A 46 23.91 3.46 6.44
CA LYS A 46 23.96 4.10 7.77
C LYS A 46 25.23 4.95 8.00
N ARG A 47 26.22 4.89 7.13
CA ARG A 47 27.46 5.66 7.30
C ARG A 47 27.18 7.17 7.29
N PRO A 48 27.86 7.98 8.09
CA PRO A 48 27.59 9.43 8.21
C PRO A 48 27.59 10.19 6.88
N HIS A 49 28.48 9.82 5.96
CA HIS A 49 28.64 10.48 4.65
C HIS A 49 27.97 9.69 3.50
N SER A 50 27.07 8.75 3.82
CA SER A 50 26.40 7.98 2.78
C SER A 50 25.32 8.80 2.08
N GLN A 51 25.42 8.95 0.78
CA GLN A 51 24.37 9.56 -0.05
C GLN A 51 23.06 8.78 0.03
N LEU A 52 23.11 7.45 0.22
CA LEU A 52 21.94 6.60 0.36
C LEU A 52 21.08 6.99 1.56
N ARG A 53 21.69 7.50 2.65
CA ARG A 53 20.96 7.90 3.85
C ARG A 53 19.93 9.00 3.60
N CYS A 54 20.23 9.94 2.72
CA CYS A 54 19.35 11.05 2.37
C CYS A 54 18.32 10.68 1.31
N VAL A 55 18.58 9.63 0.53
CA VAL A 55 17.74 9.22 -0.60
C VAL A 55 16.74 8.15 -0.19
N LEU A 56 17.13 7.18 0.67
CA LEU A 56 16.30 6.04 1.05
C LEU A 56 15.22 6.43 2.08
N LEU A 57 14.49 7.49 1.79
CA LEU A 57 13.37 7.94 2.62
C LEU A 57 12.04 7.33 2.12
N PRO A 58 11.08 7.05 3.01
CA PRO A 58 9.75 6.63 2.61
C PRO A 58 9.05 7.73 1.80
N PHE A 59 8.07 7.34 1.00
CA PHE A 59 7.21 8.24 0.20
C PHE A 59 7.91 9.01 -0.92
N GLN A 60 9.21 8.82 -1.11
CA GLN A 60 9.97 9.42 -2.22
C GLN A 60 10.09 8.41 -3.36
N ARG A 61 9.81 8.88 -4.58
CA ARG A 61 10.03 8.06 -5.78
C ARG A 61 11.51 7.98 -6.06
N LEU A 62 12.01 6.76 -6.23
CA LEU A 62 13.41 6.47 -6.49
C LEU A 62 13.56 5.80 -7.84
N THR A 63 14.70 6.06 -8.49
CA THR A 63 15.26 5.18 -9.52
C THR A 63 16.34 4.34 -8.86
N ILE A 64 16.15 3.01 -8.86
CA ILE A 64 17.09 2.09 -8.24
C ILE A 64 17.74 1.16 -9.27
N VAL A 65 18.95 0.72 -8.98
CA VAL A 65 19.64 -0.34 -9.71
C VAL A 65 19.97 -1.46 -8.72
N LEU A 66 19.54 -2.68 -9.06
CA LEU A 66 19.80 -3.87 -8.26
C LEU A 66 20.98 -4.64 -8.81
N GLY A 67 21.77 -5.23 -7.93
CA GLY A 67 22.76 -6.24 -8.24
C GLY A 67 22.16 -7.64 -8.26
N GLY A 68 23.02 -8.64 -8.45
CA GLY A 68 22.61 -10.04 -8.30
C GLY A 68 22.11 -10.33 -6.89
N LYS A 69 21.36 -11.45 -6.77
CA LYS A 69 20.92 -11.96 -5.46
C LYS A 69 22.13 -12.18 -4.57
N THR A 70 22.07 -11.69 -3.34
CA THR A 70 23.09 -12.02 -2.34
C THR A 70 22.84 -13.45 -1.89
N ALA A 71 23.72 -14.39 -2.27
CA ALA A 71 23.76 -15.68 -1.61
C ALA A 71 24.03 -15.43 -0.12
N ARG A 72 23.26 -16.10 0.72
CA ARG A 72 23.49 -16.10 2.18
C ARG A 72 24.91 -16.64 2.41
N ARG A 73 25.90 -15.78 2.60
CA ARG A 73 27.18 -16.16 3.16
C ARG A 73 27.11 -16.00 4.66
N ASP A 74 27.35 -17.13 5.30
CA ASP A 74 27.80 -17.26 6.67
C ASP A 74 26.79 -16.92 7.79
N THR A 75 25.94 -17.90 8.07
CA THR A 75 25.63 -18.21 9.47
C THR A 75 26.68 -19.25 9.90
N GLU A 76 27.49 -18.94 10.92
CA GLU A 76 28.38 -19.89 11.54
C GLU A 76 27.59 -21.14 11.95
N PRO A 77 28.21 -22.37 11.84
CA PRO A 77 27.54 -23.59 12.23
C PRO A 77 27.48 -23.65 13.77
N GLY A 78 26.32 -23.30 14.36
CA GLY A 78 26.17 -23.40 15.82
C GLY A 78 24.96 -22.79 16.48
N SER A 79 23.90 -22.40 15.80
CA SER A 79 22.64 -22.03 16.46
C SER A 79 21.44 -22.78 15.88
N GLU A 80 21.24 -24.00 16.38
CA GLU A 80 19.96 -24.69 16.35
C GLU A 80 18.99 -23.97 17.30
N GLN A 81 18.09 -23.14 16.77
CA GLN A 81 16.82 -22.82 17.45
C GLN A 81 15.74 -22.57 16.42
N GLY A 82 14.70 -23.37 16.54
CA GLY A 82 13.54 -23.51 15.68
C GLY A 82 12.91 -22.18 15.24
N ALA A 83 12.96 -21.96 13.94
CA ALA A 83 12.09 -21.03 13.24
C ALA A 83 11.57 -21.74 12.00
N SER A 84 10.26 -21.77 11.88
CA SER A 84 9.45 -22.22 10.76
C SER A 84 10.13 -21.94 9.42
N HIS A 85 10.11 -22.93 8.52
CA HIS A 85 10.57 -22.86 7.13
C HIS A 85 9.74 -21.84 6.30
N GLU A 86 9.88 -20.55 6.56
CA GLU A 86 9.62 -19.55 5.55
C GLU A 86 10.88 -19.44 4.68
N ALA A 87 10.74 -19.72 3.39
CA ALA A 87 11.82 -19.60 2.42
C ALA A 87 12.51 -18.24 2.60
N ALA A 88 13.83 -18.26 2.86
CA ALA A 88 14.60 -17.05 3.10
C ALA A 88 14.35 -16.07 1.95
N PRO A 89 13.95 -14.81 2.22
CA PRO A 89 13.57 -13.87 1.16
C PRO A 89 14.74 -13.70 0.20
N ASP A 90 14.44 -13.76 -1.11
CA ASP A 90 15.38 -13.44 -2.18
C ASP A 90 15.93 -12.02 -1.97
N LEU A 91 17.12 -11.91 -1.41
CA LEU A 91 17.71 -10.64 -1.00
C LEU A 91 18.59 -10.09 -2.12
N HIS A 92 18.20 -8.98 -2.70
CA HIS A 92 18.97 -8.29 -3.73
C HIS A 92 20.03 -7.36 -3.12
N LEU A 93 21.12 -7.08 -3.86
CA LEU A 93 22.05 -6.00 -3.48
C LEU A 93 21.59 -4.69 -4.14
N LEU A 94 21.30 -3.67 -3.35
CA LEU A 94 21.08 -2.33 -3.88
C LEU A 94 22.44 -1.76 -4.33
N ARG A 95 22.60 -1.47 -5.62
CA ARG A 95 23.80 -0.87 -6.21
C ARG A 95 23.77 0.64 -6.18
N SER A 96 22.64 1.22 -6.59
CA SER A 96 22.41 2.65 -6.53
C SER A 96 20.94 2.95 -6.29
N ALA A 97 20.68 4.09 -5.70
CA ALA A 97 19.38 4.70 -5.60
C ALA A 97 19.53 6.21 -5.82
N GLU A 98 18.67 6.76 -6.66
CA GLU A 98 18.64 8.18 -6.97
C GLU A 98 17.21 8.69 -6.78
N TRP A 99 17.08 9.90 -6.30
CA TRP A 99 15.77 10.54 -6.19
C TRP A 99 15.20 10.81 -7.59
N ALA A 100 13.99 10.34 -7.83
CA ALA A 100 13.30 10.42 -9.13
C ALA A 100 12.08 11.33 -9.10
N GLY A 101 12.02 12.24 -8.14
CA GLY A 101 10.88 13.12 -7.93
C GLY A 101 9.98 12.64 -6.79
N GLY A 102 8.92 13.37 -6.57
CA GLY A 102 7.97 13.16 -5.47
C GLY A 102 7.53 14.51 -4.91
N GLY A 103 6.44 14.49 -4.14
CA GLY A 103 5.97 15.67 -3.40
C GLY A 103 6.81 15.95 -2.16
N ALA A 104 6.44 17.00 -1.44
CA ALA A 104 6.98 17.24 -0.12
C ALA A 104 6.71 16.03 0.81
N MET A 105 7.63 15.79 1.75
CA MET A 105 7.44 14.74 2.75
C MET A 105 6.14 15.03 3.53
N PRO A 106 5.22 14.08 3.65
CA PRO A 106 4.04 14.26 4.49
C PRO A 106 4.43 14.56 5.93
N SER A 107 3.63 15.37 6.62
CA SER A 107 3.86 15.76 8.02
C SER A 107 2.60 15.57 8.87
N GLY A 108 2.74 15.51 10.19
CA GLY A 108 1.60 15.35 11.10
C GLY A 108 0.73 14.14 10.78
N ALA A 109 -0.59 14.33 10.72
CA ALA A 109 -1.56 13.27 10.40
C ALA A 109 -1.35 12.66 9.01
N ALA A 110 -0.92 13.46 8.02
CA ALA A 110 -0.63 12.98 6.67
C ALA A 110 0.56 11.99 6.64
N LEU A 111 1.54 12.17 7.53
CA LEU A 111 2.65 11.22 7.67
C LEU A 111 2.15 9.85 8.14
N LEU A 112 1.28 9.82 9.14
CA LEU A 112 0.66 8.58 9.63
C LEU A 112 -0.20 7.91 8.54
N ALA A 113 -0.92 8.72 7.74
CA ALA A 113 -1.67 8.23 6.58
C ALA A 113 -0.73 7.59 5.54
N GLY A 114 0.43 8.18 5.27
CA GLY A 114 1.45 7.58 4.41
C GLY A 114 1.96 6.23 4.93
N PHE A 115 2.29 6.15 6.22
CA PHE A 115 2.68 4.87 6.83
C PHE A 115 1.56 3.84 6.84
N HIS A 116 0.31 4.28 6.92
CA HIS A 116 -0.84 3.39 6.77
C HIS A 116 -0.89 2.77 5.37
N LEU A 117 -0.68 3.55 4.30
CA LEU A 117 -0.55 3.03 2.94
C LEU A 117 0.58 1.98 2.84
N ASN A 118 1.75 2.28 3.42
CA ASN A 118 2.87 1.34 3.41
C ASN A 118 2.52 0.04 4.15
N GLU A 119 1.86 0.12 5.31
CA GLU A 119 1.44 -1.07 6.06
C GLU A 119 0.43 -1.91 5.27
N LEU A 120 -0.52 -1.28 4.57
CA LEU A 120 -1.47 -1.97 3.70
C LEU A 120 -0.77 -2.73 2.58
N LEU A 121 0.20 -2.11 1.91
CA LEU A 121 1.01 -2.75 0.86
C LEU A 121 1.85 -3.91 1.42
N LEU A 122 2.48 -3.71 2.58
CA LEU A 122 3.31 -4.74 3.22
C LEU A 122 2.51 -5.98 3.61
N ARG A 123 1.25 -5.82 3.96
CA ARG A 123 0.37 -6.90 4.40
C ARG A 123 -0.47 -7.49 3.27
N GLY A 124 -0.92 -6.64 2.34
CA GLY A 124 -1.87 -7.01 1.29
C GLY A 124 -1.25 -7.59 0.03
N LEU A 125 0.05 -7.37 -0.21
CA LEU A 125 0.70 -7.83 -1.43
C LEU A 125 1.73 -8.93 -1.16
N ALA A 126 1.76 -9.92 -2.03
CA ALA A 126 2.82 -10.93 -2.03
C ALA A 126 4.16 -10.32 -2.50
N ARG A 127 5.28 -10.98 -2.15
CA ARG A 127 6.60 -10.63 -2.71
C ARG A 127 6.66 -11.10 -4.16
N HIS A 128 7.38 -10.32 -4.98
CA HIS A 128 7.61 -10.61 -6.40
C HIS A 128 6.33 -10.65 -7.26
N ASP A 129 5.25 -10.06 -6.78
CA ASP A 129 3.99 -9.91 -7.51
C ASP A 129 3.84 -8.44 -7.95
N ALA A 130 3.86 -8.21 -9.26
CA ALA A 130 3.86 -6.87 -9.83
C ALA A 130 2.44 -6.34 -9.99
N HIS A 131 2.17 -5.16 -9.42
CA HIS A 131 0.91 -4.43 -9.55
C HIS A 131 1.17 -3.02 -10.12
N PRO A 132 1.45 -2.88 -11.44
CA PRO A 132 1.84 -1.59 -12.01
C PRO A 132 0.77 -0.50 -11.84
N ARG A 133 -0.50 -0.86 -11.95
CA ARG A 133 -1.62 0.08 -11.74
C ARG A 133 -1.67 0.59 -10.30
N LEU A 134 -1.55 -0.30 -9.31
CA LEU A 134 -1.54 0.08 -7.91
C LEU A 134 -0.31 0.93 -7.57
N PHE A 135 0.84 0.68 -8.24
CA PHE A 135 2.02 1.53 -8.12
C PHE A 135 1.74 2.97 -8.54
N GLU A 136 1.05 3.18 -9.66
CA GLU A 136 0.67 4.52 -10.12
C GLU A 136 -0.41 5.16 -9.21
N VAL A 137 -1.35 4.36 -8.69
CA VAL A 137 -2.33 4.82 -7.69
C VAL A 137 -1.64 5.31 -6.42
N TYR A 138 -0.66 4.57 -5.92
CA TYR A 138 0.13 4.98 -4.75
C TYR A 138 0.87 6.29 -5.02
N ALA A 139 1.56 6.39 -6.17
CA ALA A 139 2.27 7.59 -6.57
C ALA A 139 1.34 8.83 -6.65
N ALA A 140 0.11 8.64 -7.14
CA ALA A 140 -0.91 9.69 -7.24
C ALA A 140 -1.58 10.01 -5.88
N THR A 141 -1.60 9.05 -4.96
CA THR A 141 -2.20 9.22 -3.62
C THR A 141 -1.31 10.06 -2.70
N LEU A 142 0.00 9.85 -2.72
CA LEU A 142 0.94 10.53 -1.81
C LEU A 142 0.80 12.07 -1.82
N PRO A 143 0.74 12.77 -2.97
CA PRO A 143 0.54 14.22 -3.00
C PRO A 143 -0.81 14.71 -2.47
N ARG A 144 -1.78 13.79 -2.34
CA ARG A 144 -3.14 14.09 -1.83
C ARG A 144 -3.25 13.95 -0.32
N LEU A 145 -2.22 13.44 0.35
CA LEU A 145 -2.13 13.39 1.80
C LEU A 145 -1.80 14.79 2.32
N ALA A 146 -2.84 15.60 2.49
CA ALA A 146 -2.70 17.01 2.88
C ALA A 146 -2.72 17.15 4.41
N PRO A 147 -1.74 17.81 5.03
CA PRO A 147 -1.66 17.93 6.49
C PRO A 147 -2.80 18.75 7.12
N HIS A 148 -3.50 19.55 6.33
CA HIS A 148 -4.56 20.44 6.79
C HIS A 148 -5.93 20.19 6.18
N ASP A 149 -6.09 19.10 5.40
CA ASP A 149 -7.36 18.68 4.81
C ASP A 149 -7.58 17.20 5.09
N GLU A 150 -8.23 16.93 6.22
CA GLU A 150 -8.55 15.56 6.66
C GLU A 150 -9.54 14.87 5.72
N ALA A 151 -10.50 15.61 5.15
CA ALA A 151 -11.49 15.05 4.24
C ALA A 151 -10.83 14.60 2.93
N GLN A 152 -9.93 15.41 2.36
CA GLN A 152 -9.14 15.05 1.18
C GLN A 152 -8.25 13.84 1.47
N THR A 153 -7.54 13.84 2.61
CA THR A 153 -6.70 12.71 3.02
C THR A 153 -7.51 11.44 3.19
N ALA A 154 -8.67 11.52 3.86
CA ALA A 154 -9.57 10.38 4.05
C ALA A 154 -10.08 9.85 2.70
N ALA A 155 -10.49 10.71 1.78
CA ALA A 155 -10.94 10.32 0.44
C ALA A 155 -9.82 9.63 -0.37
N ALA A 156 -8.60 10.17 -0.30
CA ALA A 156 -7.43 9.57 -0.96
C ALA A 156 -7.11 8.17 -0.40
N LEU A 157 -7.20 7.98 0.93
CA LEU A 157 -7.06 6.67 1.57
C LEU A 157 -8.14 5.68 1.11
N ARG A 158 -9.43 6.10 1.07
CA ARG A 158 -10.52 5.21 0.61
C ARG A 158 -10.33 4.81 -0.85
N ALA A 159 -9.95 5.74 -1.72
CA ALA A 159 -9.66 5.44 -3.12
C ALA A 159 -8.50 4.44 -3.28
N PHE A 160 -7.44 4.61 -2.50
CA PHE A 160 -6.32 3.65 -2.48
C PHE A 160 -6.73 2.27 -1.97
N GLU A 161 -7.51 2.19 -0.89
CA GLU A 161 -7.99 0.93 -0.33
C GLU A 161 -8.88 0.16 -1.32
N LEU A 162 -9.74 0.85 -2.06
CA LEU A 162 -10.53 0.24 -3.15
C LEU A 162 -9.62 -0.36 -4.22
N TRP A 163 -8.59 0.37 -4.65
CA TRP A 163 -7.64 -0.14 -5.63
C TRP A 163 -6.82 -1.32 -5.10
N LEU A 164 -6.39 -1.27 -3.85
CA LEU A 164 -5.68 -2.40 -3.22
C LEU A 164 -6.54 -3.66 -3.23
N LEU A 165 -7.80 -3.56 -2.79
CA LEU A 165 -8.73 -4.69 -2.77
C LEU A 165 -9.02 -5.21 -4.18
N ARG A 166 -9.13 -4.32 -5.18
CA ARG A 166 -9.32 -4.70 -6.58
C ARG A 166 -8.12 -5.44 -7.16
N GLU A 167 -6.93 -4.90 -6.98
CA GLU A 167 -5.68 -5.51 -7.48
C GLU A 167 -5.35 -6.83 -6.76
N SER A 168 -5.81 -6.98 -5.51
CA SER A 168 -5.75 -8.25 -4.77
C SER A 168 -6.84 -9.25 -5.17
N GLY A 169 -7.75 -8.87 -6.10
CA GLY A 169 -8.82 -9.75 -6.59
C GLY A 169 -9.95 -10.02 -5.59
N VAL A 170 -10.05 -9.23 -4.52
CA VAL A 170 -11.04 -9.44 -3.45
C VAL A 170 -12.16 -8.40 -3.40
N LEU A 171 -12.07 -7.33 -4.21
CA LEU A 171 -13.17 -6.38 -4.36
C LEU A 171 -14.16 -6.94 -5.40
N PRO A 172 -15.43 -7.12 -5.06
CA PRO A 172 -16.46 -7.51 -6.04
C PRO A 172 -16.71 -6.37 -7.03
N GLU A 173 -17.31 -6.70 -8.20
CA GLU A 173 -17.84 -5.67 -9.10
C GLU A 173 -18.94 -4.89 -8.36
N LEU A 174 -18.83 -3.55 -8.38
CA LEU A 174 -19.70 -2.68 -7.59
C LEU A 174 -21.00 -2.29 -8.31
N ASP A 175 -21.15 -2.65 -9.57
CA ASP A 175 -22.32 -2.34 -10.40
C ASP A 175 -23.43 -3.41 -10.34
N ARG A 176 -23.18 -4.52 -9.61
CA ARG A 176 -24.15 -5.62 -9.50
C ARG A 176 -24.13 -6.25 -8.11
N VAL A 177 -25.26 -6.81 -7.74
CA VAL A 177 -25.40 -7.63 -6.52
C VAL A 177 -24.66 -8.94 -6.77
N THR A 178 -23.67 -9.26 -5.93
CA THR A 178 -22.69 -10.32 -6.21
C THR A 178 -23.34 -11.71 -6.40
N LEU A 179 -24.26 -12.10 -5.53
CA LEU A 179 -24.85 -13.44 -5.57
C LEU A 179 -25.89 -13.61 -6.66
N THR A 180 -26.68 -12.59 -6.97
CA THR A 180 -27.79 -12.66 -7.92
C THR A 180 -27.45 -12.13 -9.30
N GLN A 181 -26.33 -11.42 -9.45
CA GLN A 181 -25.89 -10.74 -10.66
C GLN A 181 -26.87 -9.67 -11.19
N VAL A 182 -27.85 -9.29 -10.39
CA VAL A 182 -28.78 -8.21 -10.73
C VAL A 182 -28.05 -6.87 -10.66
N PRO A 183 -28.26 -5.95 -11.60
CA PRO A 183 -27.68 -4.60 -11.54
C PRO A 183 -28.04 -3.88 -10.24
N VAL A 184 -27.08 -3.13 -9.71
CA VAL A 184 -27.29 -2.27 -8.53
C VAL A 184 -28.29 -1.18 -8.86
N ARG A 185 -29.27 -1.00 -8.01
CA ARG A 185 -30.28 0.05 -8.12
C ARG A 185 -29.84 1.31 -7.40
N THR A 186 -30.00 2.45 -8.05
CA THR A 186 -29.57 3.75 -7.51
C THR A 186 -30.33 4.20 -6.26
N ASP A 187 -31.58 3.76 -6.12
CA ASP A 187 -32.50 4.10 -5.03
C ASP A 187 -32.40 3.18 -3.81
N VAL A 188 -31.55 2.13 -3.87
CA VAL A 188 -31.36 1.16 -2.79
C VAL A 188 -29.99 1.35 -2.14
N ARG A 189 -29.90 1.11 -0.84
CA ARG A 189 -28.64 1.01 -0.11
C ARG A 189 -28.10 -0.41 -0.15
N HIS A 190 -26.76 -0.51 -0.22
CA HIS A 190 -26.08 -1.80 -0.32
C HIS A 190 -24.97 -1.89 0.73
N GLY A 191 -24.70 -3.11 1.18
CA GLY A 191 -23.53 -3.46 1.96
C GLY A 191 -22.45 -4.12 1.11
N LEU A 192 -21.21 -4.04 1.58
CA LEU A 192 -20.06 -4.82 1.07
C LEU A 192 -19.65 -5.82 2.15
N HIS A 193 -19.79 -7.09 1.87
CA HIS A 193 -19.43 -8.16 2.81
C HIS A 193 -18.35 -9.06 2.19
N PRO A 194 -17.35 -9.53 2.96
CA PRO A 194 -16.27 -10.35 2.42
C PRO A 194 -16.75 -11.62 1.71
N ASP A 195 -17.76 -12.30 2.25
CA ASP A 195 -18.25 -13.57 1.72
C ASP A 195 -19.36 -13.42 0.67
N THR A 196 -20.22 -12.42 0.81
CA THR A 196 -21.39 -12.24 -0.07
C THR A 196 -21.25 -11.09 -1.07
N GLY A 197 -20.18 -10.31 -0.96
CA GLY A 197 -19.92 -9.17 -1.83
C GLY A 197 -20.95 -8.05 -1.66
N VAL A 198 -21.35 -7.44 -2.77
CA VAL A 198 -22.41 -6.41 -2.84
C VAL A 198 -23.77 -7.08 -2.63
N HIS A 199 -24.53 -6.60 -1.64
CA HIS A 199 -25.87 -7.09 -1.35
C HIS A 199 -26.79 -5.92 -0.96
N PRO A 200 -28.10 -5.98 -1.30
CA PRO A 200 -29.05 -4.95 -0.91
C PRO A 200 -29.29 -4.97 0.61
N LEU A 201 -29.51 -3.83 1.17
CA LEU A 201 -29.82 -3.66 2.60
C LEU A 201 -31.32 -3.33 2.80
N PRO A 202 -31.90 -3.68 3.96
CA PRO A 202 -33.24 -3.24 4.33
C PRO A 202 -33.35 -1.71 4.39
N ASP A 203 -34.56 -1.20 4.23
CA ASP A 203 -34.86 0.22 4.35
C ASP A 203 -34.38 0.78 5.70
N GLY A 204 -33.71 1.94 5.65
CA GLY A 204 -33.17 2.59 6.85
C GLY A 204 -31.83 2.04 7.35
N ALA A 205 -31.32 0.95 6.79
CA ALA A 205 -30.00 0.43 7.17
C ALA A 205 -28.86 1.32 6.65
N ALA A 206 -27.80 1.42 7.45
CA ALA A 206 -26.60 2.15 7.07
C ALA A 206 -25.79 1.38 6.02
N GLY A 207 -25.55 1.99 4.85
CA GLY A 207 -24.80 1.38 3.76
C GLY A 207 -24.51 2.36 2.64
N LEU A 208 -23.84 1.90 1.59
CA LEU A 208 -23.52 2.69 0.42
C LEU A 208 -24.76 2.85 -0.48
N GLY A 209 -25.02 4.06 -0.95
CA GLY A 209 -26.04 4.30 -1.96
C GLY A 209 -25.68 3.62 -3.28
N GLY A 210 -26.67 3.08 -3.99
CA GLY A 210 -26.41 2.43 -5.28
C GLY A 210 -25.79 3.37 -6.29
N ALA A 211 -26.18 4.65 -6.32
CA ALA A 211 -25.55 5.66 -7.17
C ALA A 211 -24.04 5.82 -6.86
N THR A 212 -23.66 5.77 -5.59
CA THR A 212 -22.25 5.80 -5.16
C THR A 212 -21.48 4.59 -5.68
N LEU A 213 -22.03 3.37 -5.52
CA LEU A 213 -21.38 2.14 -6.03
C LEU A 213 -21.15 2.20 -7.53
N LEU A 214 -22.16 2.64 -8.31
CA LEU A 214 -22.04 2.81 -9.77
C LEU A 214 -20.98 3.85 -10.14
N ALA A 215 -20.91 4.97 -9.43
CA ALA A 215 -19.89 6.00 -9.65
C ALA A 215 -18.47 5.49 -9.32
N LEU A 216 -18.30 4.75 -8.21
CA LEU A 216 -17.03 4.11 -7.86
C LEU A 216 -16.60 3.10 -8.94
N GLN A 217 -17.51 2.24 -9.38
CA GLN A 217 -17.23 1.26 -10.43
C GLN A 217 -16.82 1.95 -11.74
N SER A 218 -17.54 2.97 -12.16
CA SER A 218 -17.25 3.74 -13.37
C SER A 218 -15.87 4.40 -13.31
N ALA A 219 -15.57 5.09 -12.20
CA ALA A 219 -14.28 5.75 -12.01
C ALA A 219 -13.11 4.75 -12.00
N MET A 220 -13.27 3.59 -11.34
CA MET A 220 -12.25 2.54 -11.32
C MET A 220 -12.08 1.89 -12.70
N SER A 221 -13.15 1.67 -13.45
CA SER A 221 -13.08 1.10 -14.81
C SER A 221 -12.40 2.03 -15.80
N ALA A 222 -12.62 3.35 -15.67
CA ALA A 222 -11.97 4.39 -16.47
C ALA A 222 -10.55 4.73 -15.99
N PHE A 223 -10.08 4.17 -14.87
CA PHE A 223 -8.83 4.57 -14.19
C PHE A 223 -8.79 6.08 -13.87
N ASP A 224 -9.94 6.68 -13.55
CA ASP A 224 -10.06 8.07 -13.17
C ASP A 224 -9.94 8.24 -11.65
N LEU A 225 -8.72 8.51 -11.19
CA LEU A 225 -8.42 8.65 -9.76
C LEU A 225 -9.03 9.94 -9.17
N GLY A 226 -9.26 10.96 -10.00
CA GLY A 226 -9.90 12.20 -9.56
C GLY A 226 -11.38 11.98 -9.26
N ALA A 227 -12.12 11.40 -10.20
CA ALA A 227 -13.52 11.03 -10.01
C ALA A 227 -13.71 10.03 -8.87
N LEU A 228 -12.79 9.04 -8.73
CA LEU A 228 -12.82 8.08 -7.64
C LEU A 228 -12.70 8.77 -6.27
N GLN A 229 -11.72 9.67 -6.10
CA GLN A 229 -11.53 10.40 -4.85
C GLN A 229 -12.71 11.32 -4.52
N GLN A 230 -13.25 12.01 -5.52
CA GLN A 230 -14.43 12.86 -5.36
C GLN A 230 -15.64 12.03 -4.90
N THR A 231 -15.86 10.87 -5.51
CA THR A 231 -16.94 9.96 -5.10
C THR A 231 -16.71 9.44 -3.68
N CYS A 232 -15.47 9.08 -3.32
CA CYS A 232 -15.13 8.67 -1.96
C CYS A 232 -15.38 9.78 -0.94
N GLN A 233 -15.10 11.05 -1.29
CA GLN A 233 -15.34 12.19 -0.39
C GLN A 233 -16.82 12.36 -0.05
N GLY A 234 -17.73 12.07 -0.99
CA GLY A 234 -19.18 12.12 -0.77
C GLY A 234 -19.75 10.99 0.10
N ALA A 235 -18.97 9.95 0.42
CA ALA A 235 -19.46 8.77 1.15
C ALA A 235 -18.43 8.26 2.20
N LEU A 236 -17.67 9.17 2.82
CA LEU A 236 -16.56 8.82 3.73
C LEU A 236 -16.99 7.93 4.92
N PRO A 237 -18.10 8.22 5.64
CA PRO A 237 -18.48 7.41 6.80
C PRO A 237 -18.81 5.97 6.43
N GLU A 238 -19.60 5.79 5.37
CA GLU A 238 -20.03 4.48 4.89
C GLU A 238 -18.85 3.68 4.35
N LEU A 239 -18.02 4.29 3.48
CA LEU A 239 -16.82 3.66 2.94
C LEU A 239 -15.84 3.28 4.04
N ARG A 240 -15.63 4.15 5.03
CA ARG A 240 -14.76 3.85 6.16
C ARG A 240 -15.18 2.58 6.89
N THR A 241 -16.48 2.37 7.08
CA THR A 241 -17.01 1.20 7.76
C THR A 241 -16.88 -0.05 6.90
N GLN A 242 -17.32 0.02 5.64
CA GLN A 242 -17.36 -1.12 4.73
C GLN A 242 -15.93 -1.61 4.35
N LEU A 243 -15.05 -0.69 3.94
CA LEU A 243 -13.69 -1.04 3.54
C LEU A 243 -12.85 -1.55 4.72
N ARG A 244 -13.09 -1.03 5.94
CA ARG A 244 -12.45 -1.56 7.14
C ARG A 244 -12.76 -3.03 7.33
N HIS A 245 -14.03 -3.42 7.21
CA HIS A 245 -14.47 -4.79 7.37
C HIS A 245 -13.82 -5.70 6.33
N LEU A 246 -13.82 -5.30 5.04
CA LEU A 246 -13.16 -6.04 3.97
C LEU A 246 -11.65 -6.19 4.22
N LEU A 247 -10.96 -5.09 4.55
CA LEU A 247 -9.52 -5.13 4.81
C LEU A 247 -9.17 -6.01 6.00
N HIS A 248 -9.91 -5.94 7.11
CA HIS A 248 -9.65 -6.79 8.27
C HIS A 248 -9.80 -8.27 7.94
N TYR A 249 -10.85 -8.62 7.19
CA TYR A 249 -11.10 -9.99 6.79
C TYR A 249 -9.97 -10.53 5.88
N HIS A 250 -9.67 -9.81 4.80
CA HIS A 250 -8.70 -10.28 3.80
C HIS A 250 -7.24 -10.16 4.24
N LEU A 251 -6.90 -9.21 5.12
CA LEU A 251 -5.54 -9.08 5.67
C LEU A 251 -5.30 -9.98 6.90
N GLY A 252 -6.33 -10.68 7.39
CA GLY A 252 -6.23 -11.59 8.55
C GLY A 252 -5.83 -10.88 9.85
N THR A 253 -6.12 -9.60 10.01
CA THR A 253 -5.71 -8.80 11.18
C THR A 253 -6.84 -7.89 11.64
N SER A 254 -7.14 -7.93 12.94
CA SER A 254 -8.18 -7.10 13.53
C SER A 254 -7.82 -5.61 13.63
N MET A 255 -6.51 -5.29 13.67
CA MET A 255 -6.07 -3.90 13.77
C MET A 255 -4.70 -3.71 13.09
N LEU A 256 -4.61 -2.72 12.22
CA LEU A 256 -3.36 -2.23 11.66
C LEU A 256 -2.63 -1.38 12.72
N ARG A 257 -1.29 -1.53 12.80
CA ARG A 257 -0.46 -0.80 13.78
C ARG A 257 -0.55 0.71 13.61
N THR A 258 -0.48 1.17 12.37
CA THR A 258 -0.60 2.59 12.04
C THR A 258 -1.92 3.18 12.47
N ARG A 259 -3.00 2.39 12.37
CA ARG A 259 -4.33 2.81 12.82
C ARG A 259 -4.44 2.89 14.34
N ALA A 260 -3.87 1.92 15.07
CA ALA A 260 -3.80 1.98 16.53
C ALA A 260 -3.10 3.28 16.96
N LEU A 261 -1.96 3.59 16.33
CA LEU A 261 -1.21 4.82 16.59
C LEU A 261 -2.00 6.09 16.26
N MET A 262 -2.73 6.11 15.13
CA MET A 262 -3.61 7.26 14.78
C MET A 262 -4.65 7.54 15.86
N VAL A 263 -5.28 6.50 16.40
CA VAL A 263 -6.28 6.65 17.46
C VAL A 263 -5.64 7.16 18.75
N GLU A 264 -4.45 6.69 19.10
CA GLU A 264 -3.72 7.17 20.29
C GLU A 264 -3.33 8.64 20.14
N VAL A 265 -2.79 9.04 19.00
CA VAL A 265 -2.42 10.45 18.73
C VAL A 265 -3.66 11.35 18.79
N GLN A 266 -4.78 10.92 18.21
CA GLN A 266 -6.03 11.69 18.25
C GLN A 266 -6.51 11.91 19.68
N LYS A 267 -6.48 10.89 20.54
CA LYS A 267 -6.85 11.00 21.96
C LYS A 267 -5.95 12.00 22.70
N LEU A 268 -4.64 12.04 22.38
CA LEU A 268 -3.72 12.97 23.00
C LEU A 268 -3.95 14.43 22.55
N THR A 269 -4.43 14.64 21.34
CA THR A 269 -4.75 15.99 20.83
C THR A 269 -6.12 16.49 21.27
N GLU A 270 -7.04 15.60 21.62
CA GLU A 270 -8.40 15.93 22.12
C GLU A 270 -8.46 16.04 23.65
N SER A 271 -7.42 15.62 24.36
CA SER A 271 -7.33 15.83 25.83
C SER A 271 -6.89 17.24 26.12
N PRO A 272 -7.70 18.05 26.88
CA PRO A 272 -7.41 19.45 27.20
C PRO A 272 -6.19 19.62 28.08
#